data_0e7c8196a91dd92086b1ae83d742f7c0
#
_entry.id   0e7c8196a91dd92086b1ae83d742f7c0
#
_cell.length_a   1.000
_cell.length_b   1.000
_cell.length_c   1.000
_cell.angle_alpha   90.00
_cell.angle_beta   90.00
_cell.angle_gamma   90.00
#
_symmetry.space_group_name_H-M   'P 1'
#
loop_
_entity.id
_entity.type
_entity.pdbx_description
1 polymer ?
#
loop_
_entity_poly.entity_id
_entity_poly.type
_entity_poly.pdbx_seq_one_letter_code
_entity_poly.pdbx_strand_id
1 'polypeptide(L)'
;MNPGKGFYKCFGCGKGGNAFSFVMETEGLSFPEAVRRLAEFTGMQVPEQVDDEKFRASKTQRDERKRLADSVIELNRIAMEFWEKNLRSTSPNANAALKYLADRGLSEQTIKEFRIGFADDSWDSLLTELRALGTDEQVLRQSGLVSVSEDGEKVFDRFRGRIIFPVLNVNGFPVAFGARILAAGEPKYLNSPETPAYTKGDHLYGLFQNKTEVRRQGYGILVEGYLDLIALSQNGVKNAVASLGTAFTENQARLLARFARKVVVNYDGDKAGVKAAKRAVEVLLAENFDVKVLVLPNGDDPDDFIRSNGYTAYKEQHKTQATTYLQFVLESAVQDRNLGVPKQKAEAIEAVISVLTSVPKGIQRREAFDQTMDFFRIEDISVKAELWKSANGKIAQGTEVVKARIARASALKTTVAEERLLELLVHDGELRRAIVPLIEESDYVELASANLFAAVVACDGESDFLGALRRDERILQDEPTRDLLSLIIMSEPGRNEGDAMDENLMEAQRCLLTIRAMAFTRAIADTARKLMAAEQNKDKEETERLAGLHLSLARMKLEIEKRLAELKV
;
A
#
# COMPACT_ATOMS: atom_id res chain seq x y z
N MET A 1 -29.25 -12.40 -29.03
CA MET A 1 -30.27 -11.35 -28.92
C MET A 1 -31.65 -11.95 -29.23
N ASN A 2 -32.67 -11.49 -28.53
CA ASN A 2 -34.07 -11.87 -28.82
C ASN A 2 -34.86 -10.60 -29.17
N PRO A 3 -35.04 -10.30 -30.47
CA PRO A 3 -35.69 -9.06 -30.89
C PRO A 3 -37.15 -8.94 -30.41
N GLY A 4 -37.88 -10.04 -30.34
CA GLY A 4 -39.29 -10.04 -29.92
C GLY A 4 -39.50 -9.75 -28.42
N LYS A 5 -38.48 -9.94 -27.60
CA LYS A 5 -38.50 -9.69 -26.14
C LYS A 5 -37.63 -8.53 -25.73
N GLY A 6 -36.91 -7.85 -26.66
CA GLY A 6 -36.09 -6.70 -26.43
C GLY A 6 -34.90 -6.91 -25.49
N PHE A 7 -34.37 -8.13 -25.38
CA PHE A 7 -33.22 -8.41 -24.51
C PHE A 7 -32.11 -9.20 -25.21
N TYR A 8 -30.89 -9.10 -24.63
CA TYR A 8 -29.76 -9.96 -24.98
C TYR A 8 -29.24 -10.73 -23.75
N LYS A 9 -28.58 -11.84 -24.01
CA LYS A 9 -27.81 -12.59 -23.02
C LYS A 9 -26.53 -13.11 -23.68
N CYS A 10 -25.38 -12.88 -23.04
CA CYS A 10 -24.12 -13.46 -23.47
C CYS A 10 -23.90 -14.77 -22.71
N PHE A 11 -23.78 -15.88 -23.44
CA PHE A 11 -23.58 -17.21 -22.83
C PHE A 11 -22.12 -17.41 -22.36
N GLY A 12 -21.16 -16.59 -22.83
CA GLY A 12 -19.76 -16.68 -22.44
C GLY A 12 -19.46 -15.99 -21.10
N CYS A 13 -20.05 -14.80 -20.85
CA CYS A 13 -19.80 -14.04 -19.61
C CYS A 13 -21.02 -13.91 -18.69
N GLY A 14 -22.18 -14.49 -19.08
CA GLY A 14 -23.41 -14.45 -18.28
C GLY A 14 -24.16 -13.11 -18.30
N LYS A 15 -23.56 -12.04 -18.82
CA LYS A 15 -24.18 -10.71 -18.88
C LYS A 15 -25.39 -10.69 -19.80
N GLY A 16 -26.42 -9.93 -19.40
CA GLY A 16 -27.63 -9.75 -20.20
C GLY A 16 -28.38 -8.50 -19.79
N GLY A 17 -29.31 -8.06 -20.63
CA GLY A 17 -30.09 -6.86 -20.38
C GLY A 17 -30.83 -6.39 -21.63
N ASN A 18 -31.34 -5.17 -21.60
CA ASN A 18 -32.02 -4.51 -22.72
C ASN A 18 -31.02 -3.73 -23.63
N ALA A 19 -31.52 -2.99 -24.60
CA ALA A 19 -30.70 -2.19 -25.50
C ALA A 19 -29.84 -1.14 -24.76
N PHE A 20 -30.38 -0.52 -23.69
CA PHE A 20 -29.64 0.43 -22.87
C PHE A 20 -28.46 -0.26 -22.17
N SER A 21 -28.72 -1.40 -21.53
CA SER A 21 -27.67 -2.20 -20.89
C SER A 21 -26.61 -2.65 -21.88
N PHE A 22 -27.00 -2.98 -23.11
CA PHE A 22 -26.07 -3.38 -24.16
C PHE A 22 -25.10 -2.25 -24.52
N VAL A 23 -25.63 -1.04 -24.77
CA VAL A 23 -24.83 0.13 -25.14
C VAL A 23 -23.95 0.58 -23.96
N MET A 24 -24.49 0.58 -22.74
CA MET A 24 -23.73 0.85 -21.52
C MET A 24 -22.51 -0.08 -21.39
N GLU A 25 -22.71 -1.37 -21.59
CA GLU A 25 -21.66 -2.38 -21.44
C GLU A 25 -20.65 -2.39 -22.60
N THR A 26 -21.10 -2.13 -23.84
CA THR A 26 -20.23 -2.18 -25.03
C THR A 26 -19.44 -0.89 -25.24
N GLU A 27 -20.06 0.25 -24.98
CA GLU A 27 -19.44 1.58 -25.18
C GLU A 27 -18.92 2.20 -23.87
N GLY A 28 -19.22 1.60 -22.72
CA GLY A 28 -18.79 2.10 -21.42
C GLY A 28 -19.51 3.38 -21.00
N LEU A 29 -20.77 3.56 -21.42
CA LEU A 29 -21.57 4.75 -21.18
C LEU A 29 -22.36 4.64 -19.86
N SER A 30 -22.65 5.78 -19.24
CA SER A 30 -23.67 5.87 -18.18
C SER A 30 -25.08 5.73 -18.76
N PHE A 31 -26.07 5.42 -17.92
CA PHE A 31 -27.45 5.28 -18.39
C PHE A 31 -27.97 6.51 -19.15
N PRO A 32 -27.80 7.77 -18.69
CA PRO A 32 -28.21 8.95 -19.44
C PRO A 32 -27.48 9.11 -20.79
N GLU A 33 -26.19 8.69 -20.86
CA GLU A 33 -25.43 8.74 -22.11
C GLU A 33 -25.93 7.67 -23.10
N ALA A 34 -26.22 6.46 -22.59
CA ALA A 34 -26.79 5.39 -23.39
C ALA A 34 -28.19 5.72 -23.95
N VAL A 35 -29.03 6.40 -23.13
CA VAL A 35 -30.35 6.89 -23.58
C VAL A 35 -30.19 7.87 -24.73
N ARG A 36 -29.28 8.86 -24.62
CA ARG A 36 -29.04 9.83 -25.70
C ARG A 36 -28.48 9.17 -26.95
N ARG A 37 -27.54 8.24 -26.77
CA ARG A 37 -26.92 7.48 -27.88
C ARG A 37 -27.96 6.68 -28.67
N LEU A 38 -28.87 6.00 -27.97
CA LEU A 38 -29.96 5.25 -28.61
C LEU A 38 -31.03 6.16 -29.23
N ALA A 39 -31.31 7.29 -28.62
CA ALA A 39 -32.23 8.29 -29.16
C ALA A 39 -31.69 8.88 -30.48
N GLU A 40 -30.41 9.24 -30.53
CA GLU A 40 -29.72 9.67 -31.75
C GLU A 40 -29.80 8.61 -32.85
N PHE A 41 -29.54 7.34 -32.49
CA PHE A 41 -29.56 6.21 -33.41
C PHE A 41 -30.97 5.94 -33.99
N THR A 42 -32.01 6.18 -33.20
CA THR A 42 -33.41 5.92 -33.60
C THR A 42 -34.12 7.17 -34.12
N GLY A 43 -33.46 8.32 -34.15
CA GLY A 43 -34.07 9.61 -34.53
C GLY A 43 -35.14 10.12 -33.55
N MET A 44 -35.16 9.57 -32.33
CA MET A 44 -36.10 9.95 -31.26
C MET A 44 -35.57 11.12 -30.44
N GLN A 45 -36.44 12.09 -30.15
CA GLN A 45 -36.13 13.12 -29.15
C GLN A 45 -36.41 12.59 -27.76
N VAL A 46 -35.41 12.70 -26.86
CA VAL A 46 -35.62 12.38 -25.43
C VAL A 46 -36.53 13.45 -24.83
N PRO A 47 -37.73 13.12 -24.31
CA PRO A 47 -38.58 14.12 -23.69
C PRO A 47 -37.89 14.74 -22.47
N GLU A 48 -37.73 16.05 -22.46
CA GLU A 48 -37.23 16.78 -21.30
C GLU A 48 -38.41 17.05 -20.34
N GLN A 49 -38.37 16.45 -19.16
CA GLN A 49 -39.39 16.66 -18.14
C GLN A 49 -39.13 17.96 -17.34
N VAL A 50 -40.25 18.70 -17.18
CA VAL A 50 -40.66 19.64 -16.13
C VAL A 50 -40.25 21.11 -16.22
N ASP A 51 -41.26 21.92 -16.30
CA ASP A 51 -41.33 23.38 -16.20
C ASP A 51 -41.12 23.87 -14.74
N ASP A 52 -39.87 24.00 -14.33
CA ASP A 52 -39.53 24.74 -13.11
C ASP A 52 -38.43 25.78 -13.47
N GLU A 53 -38.65 27.04 -13.06
CA GLU A 53 -37.71 28.15 -13.35
C GLU A 53 -36.29 27.85 -12.85
N LYS A 54 -36.19 27.16 -11.70
CA LYS A 54 -34.91 26.64 -11.16
C LYS A 54 -34.28 25.58 -12.07
N PHE A 55 -35.09 24.75 -12.70
CA PHE A 55 -34.61 23.71 -13.63
C PHE A 55 -34.12 24.33 -14.94
N ARG A 56 -34.84 25.35 -15.46
CA ARG A 56 -34.41 26.10 -16.66
C ARG A 56 -33.08 26.84 -16.42
N ALA A 57 -32.96 27.54 -15.28
CA ALA A 57 -31.71 28.22 -14.91
C ALA A 57 -30.54 27.24 -14.73
N SER A 58 -30.78 26.10 -14.06
CA SER A 58 -29.80 25.03 -13.89
C SER A 58 -29.41 24.38 -15.24
N LYS A 59 -30.37 24.22 -16.15
CA LYS A 59 -30.11 23.70 -17.51
C LYS A 59 -29.27 24.68 -18.32
N THR A 60 -29.63 25.96 -18.33
CA THR A 60 -28.88 27.02 -19.07
C THR A 60 -27.43 27.06 -18.59
N GLN A 61 -27.21 27.07 -17.29
CA GLN A 61 -25.88 27.06 -16.68
C GLN A 61 -25.08 25.79 -17.03
N ARG A 62 -25.76 24.64 -17.10
CA ARG A 62 -25.16 23.36 -17.48
C ARG A 62 -24.77 23.33 -18.96
N ASP A 63 -25.62 23.90 -19.83
CA ASP A 63 -25.38 23.98 -21.26
C ASP A 63 -24.25 24.99 -21.58
N GLU A 64 -24.19 26.11 -20.88
CA GLU A 64 -23.08 27.08 -20.97
C GLU A 64 -21.76 26.45 -20.53
N ARG A 65 -21.74 25.77 -19.38
CA ARG A 65 -20.55 25.05 -18.90
C ARG A 65 -20.11 23.98 -19.89
N LYS A 66 -21.04 23.25 -20.50
CA LYS A 66 -20.73 22.24 -21.51
C LYS A 66 -20.12 22.87 -22.76
N ARG A 67 -20.72 23.97 -23.29
CA ARG A 67 -20.17 24.69 -24.45
C ARG A 67 -18.77 25.21 -24.18
N LEU A 68 -18.54 25.73 -22.98
CA LEU A 68 -17.22 26.20 -22.57
C LEU A 68 -16.20 25.05 -22.50
N ALA A 69 -16.61 23.91 -21.94
CA ALA A 69 -15.78 22.70 -21.90
C ALA A 69 -15.45 22.21 -23.33
N ASP A 70 -16.42 22.16 -24.23
CA ASP A 70 -16.22 21.76 -25.61
C ASP A 70 -15.26 22.73 -26.34
N SER A 71 -15.38 24.06 -26.08
CA SER A 71 -14.45 25.07 -26.62
C SER A 71 -13.03 24.88 -26.08
N VAL A 72 -12.87 24.60 -24.79
CA VAL A 72 -11.56 24.32 -24.19
C VAL A 72 -10.94 23.03 -24.76
N ILE A 73 -11.71 21.99 -25.00
CA ILE A 73 -11.24 20.76 -25.67
C ILE A 73 -10.73 21.05 -27.08
N GLU A 74 -11.43 21.92 -27.84
CA GLU A 74 -10.97 22.30 -29.16
C GLU A 74 -9.66 23.07 -29.11
N LEU A 75 -9.49 24.01 -28.16
CA LEU A 75 -8.21 24.69 -27.95
C LEU A 75 -7.09 23.73 -27.59
N ASN A 76 -7.39 22.78 -26.73
CA ASN A 76 -6.43 21.73 -26.35
C ASN A 76 -6.03 20.89 -27.59
N ARG A 77 -6.96 20.59 -28.50
CA ARG A 77 -6.65 19.88 -29.75
C ARG A 77 -5.67 20.68 -30.62
N ILE A 78 -5.91 21.97 -30.79
CA ILE A 78 -5.04 22.87 -31.55
C ILE A 78 -3.65 22.94 -30.87
N ALA A 79 -3.60 23.14 -29.56
CA ALA A 79 -2.36 23.20 -28.80
C ALA A 79 -1.55 21.90 -28.91
N MET A 80 -2.21 20.74 -28.80
CA MET A 80 -1.59 19.42 -28.95
C MET A 80 -0.93 19.29 -30.35
N GLU A 81 -1.65 19.63 -31.44
CA GLU A 81 -1.14 19.57 -32.80
C GLU A 81 0.03 20.56 -33.02
N PHE A 82 -0.07 21.76 -32.44
CA PHE A 82 0.99 22.77 -32.47
C PHE A 82 2.28 22.24 -31.80
N TRP A 83 2.19 21.66 -30.60
CA TRP A 83 3.36 21.14 -29.92
C TRP A 83 3.91 19.84 -30.52
N GLU A 84 3.08 19.01 -31.16
CA GLU A 84 3.55 17.87 -31.96
C GLU A 84 4.38 18.33 -33.16
N LYS A 85 3.95 19.42 -33.84
CA LYS A 85 4.68 20.04 -34.94
C LYS A 85 5.99 20.67 -34.45
N ASN A 86 5.97 21.36 -33.32
CA ASN A 86 7.15 21.96 -32.71
C ASN A 86 8.22 20.91 -32.35
N LEU A 87 7.82 19.77 -31.80
CA LEU A 87 8.76 18.67 -31.50
C LEU A 87 9.50 18.18 -32.76
N ARG A 88 8.88 18.25 -33.92
CA ARG A 88 9.47 17.84 -35.23
C ARG A 88 10.16 18.97 -35.98
N SER A 89 10.24 20.16 -35.38
CA SER A 89 10.95 21.28 -35.98
C SER A 89 12.47 21.08 -35.91
N THR A 90 13.20 21.84 -36.74
CA THR A 90 14.68 21.79 -36.74
C THR A 90 15.32 22.70 -35.70
N SER A 91 14.56 23.22 -34.74
CA SER A 91 15.08 24.11 -33.71
C SER A 91 16.03 23.38 -32.77
N PRO A 92 17.06 24.05 -32.22
CA PRO A 92 17.97 23.44 -31.26
C PRO A 92 17.26 22.83 -30.03
N ASN A 93 16.21 23.51 -29.55
CA ASN A 93 15.43 23.07 -28.39
C ASN A 93 14.58 21.86 -28.72
N ALA A 94 13.98 21.76 -29.90
CA ALA A 94 13.26 20.56 -30.35
C ALA A 94 14.20 19.37 -30.50
N ASN A 95 15.40 19.58 -31.05
CA ASN A 95 16.42 18.54 -31.15
C ASN A 95 16.85 18.06 -29.76
N ALA A 96 17.00 18.95 -28.77
CA ALA A 96 17.29 18.58 -27.40
C ALA A 96 16.14 17.77 -26.76
N ALA A 97 14.87 18.13 -27.05
CA ALA A 97 13.71 17.38 -26.60
C ALA A 97 13.66 15.96 -27.21
N LEU A 98 13.87 15.85 -28.52
CA LEU A 98 13.96 14.56 -29.22
C LEU A 98 15.10 13.70 -28.67
N LYS A 99 16.29 14.30 -28.45
CA LYS A 99 17.41 13.60 -27.83
C LYS A 99 17.06 13.09 -26.43
N TYR A 100 16.45 13.91 -25.60
CA TYR A 100 16.01 13.48 -24.28
C TYR A 100 15.05 12.27 -24.33
N LEU A 101 14.07 12.29 -25.25
CA LEU A 101 13.14 11.17 -25.45
C LEU A 101 13.84 9.93 -25.97
N ALA A 102 14.84 10.07 -26.87
CA ALA A 102 15.67 8.98 -27.35
C ALA A 102 16.58 8.42 -26.26
N ASP A 103 17.21 9.26 -25.43
CA ASP A 103 18.04 8.86 -24.30
C ASP A 103 17.19 8.10 -23.24
N ARG A 104 15.90 8.41 -23.14
CA ARG A 104 14.91 7.63 -22.37
C ARG A 104 14.41 6.38 -23.09
N GLY A 105 14.93 6.09 -24.29
CA GLY A 105 14.59 4.89 -25.06
C GLY A 105 13.22 4.93 -25.74
N LEU A 106 12.55 6.09 -25.86
CA LEU A 106 11.26 6.19 -26.54
C LEU A 106 11.42 6.14 -28.05
N SER A 107 10.67 5.23 -28.68
CA SER A 107 10.62 5.11 -30.13
C SER A 107 9.74 6.22 -30.76
N GLU A 108 10.01 6.52 -32.03
CA GLU A 108 9.21 7.46 -32.80
C GLU A 108 7.73 7.05 -32.89
N GLN A 109 7.47 5.74 -32.97
CA GLN A 109 6.11 5.19 -32.94
C GLN A 109 5.40 5.49 -31.63
N THR A 110 6.09 5.32 -30.49
CA THR A 110 5.56 5.61 -29.15
C THR A 110 5.29 7.10 -28.98
N ILE A 111 6.23 7.96 -29.40
CA ILE A 111 6.05 9.42 -29.39
C ILE A 111 4.78 9.81 -30.15
N LYS A 112 4.52 9.17 -31.30
CA LYS A 112 3.32 9.41 -32.10
C LYS A 112 2.06 8.83 -31.46
N GLU A 113 2.12 7.61 -30.89
CA GLU A 113 0.97 6.94 -30.24
C GLU A 113 0.47 7.76 -29.03
N PHE A 114 1.40 8.30 -28.24
CA PHE A 114 1.08 9.13 -27.08
C PHE A 114 0.98 10.63 -27.40
N ARG A 115 1.13 11.03 -28.67
CA ARG A 115 1.02 12.40 -29.16
C ARG A 115 1.91 13.38 -28.39
N ILE A 116 3.13 12.93 -28.06
CA ILE A 116 4.09 13.72 -27.29
C ILE A 116 4.50 14.93 -28.13
N GLY A 117 4.49 16.11 -27.50
CA GLY A 117 4.85 17.38 -28.09
C GLY A 117 5.97 18.08 -27.35
N PHE A 118 6.32 19.27 -27.86
CA PHE A 118 7.29 20.16 -27.23
C PHE A 118 6.82 21.60 -27.25
N ALA A 119 6.70 22.22 -26.10
CA ALA A 119 6.52 23.66 -25.93
C ALA A 119 7.90 24.31 -25.88
N ASP A 120 8.22 25.15 -26.82
CA ASP A 120 9.46 25.90 -26.84
C ASP A 120 9.57 26.88 -25.65
N ASP A 121 10.69 27.59 -25.52
CA ASP A 121 10.93 28.51 -24.40
C ASP A 121 10.40 29.95 -24.66
N SER A 122 9.55 30.11 -25.66
CA SER A 122 8.88 31.38 -25.93
C SER A 122 7.77 31.68 -24.92
N TRP A 123 7.55 32.95 -24.64
CA TRP A 123 6.52 33.41 -23.72
C TRP A 123 5.11 33.41 -24.32
N ASP A 124 4.97 33.39 -25.64
CA ASP A 124 3.70 33.65 -26.33
C ASP A 124 3.56 32.91 -27.67
N SER A 125 4.33 31.86 -27.94
CA SER A 125 4.28 31.19 -29.24
C SER A 125 2.93 30.51 -29.49
N LEU A 126 2.41 29.76 -28.52
CA LEU A 126 1.08 29.17 -28.61
C LEU A 126 -0.02 30.24 -28.55
N LEU A 127 0.12 31.22 -27.65
CA LEU A 127 -0.82 32.33 -27.49
C LEU A 127 -1.02 33.09 -28.81
N THR A 128 0.07 33.36 -29.53
CA THR A 128 0.04 34.05 -30.84
C THR A 128 -0.71 33.20 -31.86
N GLU A 129 -0.45 31.89 -31.92
CA GLU A 129 -1.15 30.98 -32.83
C GLU A 129 -2.66 30.93 -32.53
N LEU A 130 -3.04 30.79 -31.26
CA LEU A 130 -4.44 30.73 -30.86
C LEU A 130 -5.19 32.02 -31.13
N ARG A 131 -4.55 33.18 -30.94
CA ARG A 131 -5.13 34.49 -31.27
C ARG A 131 -5.26 34.71 -32.79
N ALA A 132 -4.30 34.23 -33.57
CA ALA A 132 -4.39 34.29 -35.03
C ALA A 132 -5.58 33.49 -35.59
N LEU A 133 -6.00 32.45 -34.89
CA LEU A 133 -7.20 31.66 -35.20
C LEU A 133 -8.51 32.29 -34.71
N GLY A 134 -8.47 33.50 -34.14
CA GLY A 134 -9.66 34.22 -33.67
C GLY A 134 -10.27 33.68 -32.39
N THR A 135 -9.47 33.03 -31.53
CA THR A 135 -9.94 32.46 -30.26
C THR A 135 -10.52 33.53 -29.34
N ASP A 136 -11.66 33.23 -28.70
CA ASP A 136 -12.24 34.07 -27.66
C ASP A 136 -11.31 34.18 -26.45
N GLU A 137 -11.00 35.40 -26.03
CA GLU A 137 -10.06 35.68 -24.93
C GLU A 137 -10.55 35.13 -23.59
N GLN A 138 -11.86 35.05 -23.37
CA GLN A 138 -12.43 34.49 -22.16
C GLN A 138 -12.22 32.97 -22.10
N VAL A 139 -12.43 32.27 -23.22
CA VAL A 139 -12.17 30.83 -23.34
C VAL A 139 -10.68 30.53 -23.15
N LEU A 140 -9.82 31.38 -23.79
CA LEU A 140 -8.38 31.25 -23.70
C LEU A 140 -7.88 31.33 -22.24
N ARG A 141 -8.33 32.31 -21.46
CA ARG A 141 -7.99 32.47 -20.04
C ARG A 141 -8.46 31.32 -19.17
N GLN A 142 -9.52 30.61 -19.54
CA GLN A 142 -10.06 29.46 -18.82
C GLN A 142 -9.55 28.11 -19.32
N SER A 143 -8.78 28.10 -20.42
CA SER A 143 -8.27 26.85 -21.03
C SER A 143 -7.19 26.14 -20.21
N GLY A 144 -6.49 26.86 -19.34
CA GLY A 144 -5.29 26.36 -18.66
C GLY A 144 -4.05 26.26 -19.58
N LEU A 145 -4.12 26.72 -20.82
CA LEU A 145 -3.00 26.79 -21.76
C LEU A 145 -2.12 28.00 -21.51
N VAL A 146 -2.72 29.05 -20.99
CA VAL A 146 -2.06 30.31 -20.67
C VAL A 146 -2.09 30.59 -19.16
N SER A 147 -1.18 31.45 -18.73
CA SER A 147 -1.14 32.05 -17.40
C SER A 147 -1.38 33.56 -17.53
N VAL A 148 -1.93 34.14 -16.50
CA VAL A 148 -2.17 35.57 -16.37
C VAL A 148 -1.28 36.10 -15.27
N SER A 149 -0.62 37.24 -15.48
CA SER A 149 0.19 37.91 -14.45
C SER A 149 -0.69 38.35 -13.26
N GLU A 150 -0.08 38.57 -12.09
CA GLU A 150 -0.80 38.96 -10.88
C GLU A 150 -1.60 40.26 -11.02
N ASP A 151 -1.10 41.21 -11.83
CA ASP A 151 -1.78 42.45 -12.18
C ASP A 151 -2.92 42.27 -13.18
N GLY A 152 -3.07 41.07 -13.78
CA GLY A 152 -4.09 40.77 -14.80
C GLY A 152 -3.80 41.28 -16.20
N GLU A 153 -2.69 42.03 -16.40
CA GLU A 153 -2.43 42.74 -17.67
C GLU A 153 -1.78 41.85 -18.74
N LYS A 154 -0.89 40.92 -18.33
CA LYS A 154 -0.14 40.09 -19.26
C LYS A 154 -0.68 38.66 -19.27
N VAL A 155 -0.88 38.17 -20.49
CA VAL A 155 -1.23 36.78 -20.78
C VAL A 155 -0.04 36.15 -21.50
N PHE A 156 0.39 34.96 -21.06
CA PHE A 156 1.56 34.27 -21.59
C PHE A 156 1.38 32.75 -21.55
N ASP A 157 2.15 32.03 -22.35
CA ASP A 157 2.10 30.58 -22.43
C ASP A 157 2.42 29.94 -21.06
N ARG A 158 1.55 29.04 -20.59
CA ARG A 158 1.77 28.33 -19.34
C ARG A 158 2.92 27.33 -19.42
N PHE A 159 3.01 26.64 -20.55
CA PHE A 159 4.02 25.60 -20.78
C PHE A 159 5.13 26.16 -21.68
N ARG A 160 6.36 26.20 -21.14
CA ARG A 160 7.53 26.72 -21.84
C ARG A 160 8.76 25.85 -21.53
N GLY A 161 9.58 25.58 -22.56
CA GLY A 161 10.79 24.76 -22.42
C GLY A 161 10.52 23.34 -21.95
N ARG A 162 9.36 22.74 -22.32
CA ARG A 162 8.88 21.49 -21.74
C ARG A 162 8.44 20.48 -22.80
N ILE A 163 8.71 19.21 -22.52
CA ILE A 163 8.08 18.08 -23.22
C ILE A 163 6.63 17.97 -22.73
N ILE A 164 5.70 17.85 -23.68
CA ILE A 164 4.25 17.84 -23.41
C ILE A 164 3.70 16.43 -23.54
N PHE A 165 2.92 16.03 -22.57
CA PHE A 165 2.18 14.75 -22.49
C PHE A 165 0.68 15.05 -22.47
N PRO A 166 -0.04 14.89 -23.59
CA PRO A 166 -1.48 15.14 -23.64
C PRO A 166 -2.26 14.14 -22.79
N VAL A 167 -3.13 14.64 -21.94
CA VAL A 167 -4.08 13.83 -21.17
C VAL A 167 -5.36 13.70 -21.97
N LEU A 168 -5.64 12.49 -22.45
CA LEU A 168 -6.84 12.20 -23.22
C LEU A 168 -7.95 11.62 -22.33
N ASN A 169 -9.18 12.06 -22.55
CA ASN A 169 -10.33 11.39 -21.94
C ASN A 169 -10.58 10.02 -22.61
N VAL A 170 -11.56 9.26 -22.10
CA VAL A 170 -11.88 7.90 -22.63
C VAL A 170 -12.29 7.88 -24.10
N ASN A 171 -12.70 9.02 -24.67
CA ASN A 171 -13.09 9.17 -26.06
C ASN A 171 -11.94 9.64 -26.97
N GLY A 172 -10.77 9.95 -26.39
CA GLY A 172 -9.59 10.38 -27.13
C GLY A 172 -9.48 11.89 -27.32
N PHE A 173 -10.33 12.67 -26.66
CA PHE A 173 -10.23 14.15 -26.70
C PHE A 173 -9.21 14.64 -25.66
N PRO A 174 -8.32 15.59 -26.02
CA PRO A 174 -7.35 16.16 -25.10
C PRO A 174 -8.03 17.10 -24.11
N VAL A 175 -8.00 16.77 -22.84
CA VAL A 175 -8.64 17.54 -21.76
C VAL A 175 -7.63 18.35 -20.96
N ALA A 176 -6.36 17.94 -20.93
CA ALA A 176 -5.29 18.56 -20.17
C ALA A 176 -3.91 18.16 -20.70
N PHE A 177 -2.86 18.67 -20.07
CA PHE A 177 -1.47 18.35 -20.38
C PHE A 177 -0.64 18.18 -19.11
N GLY A 178 0.26 17.20 -19.14
CA GLY A 178 1.43 17.16 -18.29
C GLY A 178 2.63 17.70 -19.05
N ALA A 179 3.55 18.34 -18.36
CA ALA A 179 4.71 18.95 -19.01
C ALA A 179 5.97 18.75 -18.16
N ARG A 180 7.02 18.15 -18.73
CA ARG A 180 8.31 17.93 -18.09
C ARG A 180 9.34 18.94 -18.57
N ILE A 181 10.02 19.60 -17.63
CA ILE A 181 11.08 20.55 -17.98
C ILE A 181 12.29 19.81 -18.58
N LEU A 182 12.90 20.40 -19.62
CA LEU A 182 14.13 19.88 -20.24
C LEU A 182 15.38 20.35 -19.52
N ALA A 183 15.42 21.63 -19.14
CA ALA A 183 16.52 22.23 -18.42
C ALA A 183 16.44 21.95 -16.91
N ALA A 184 17.51 22.29 -16.18
CA ALA A 184 17.45 22.32 -14.73
C ALA A 184 16.45 23.41 -14.28
N GLY A 185 15.56 23.06 -13.37
CA GLY A 185 14.55 23.98 -12.84
C GLY A 185 13.38 23.27 -12.16
N GLU A 186 12.61 24.02 -11.38
CA GLU A 186 11.42 23.54 -10.67
C GLU A 186 10.16 24.22 -11.18
N PRO A 187 9.03 23.55 -11.18
CA PRO A 187 8.83 22.12 -10.87
C PRO A 187 9.27 21.24 -12.05
N LYS A 188 9.80 20.03 -11.71
CA LYS A 188 10.18 19.01 -12.71
C LYS A 188 9.01 18.65 -13.63
N TYR A 189 7.83 18.48 -13.08
CA TYR A 189 6.57 18.29 -13.80
C TYR A 189 5.58 19.40 -13.49
N LEU A 190 4.97 19.95 -14.52
CA LEU A 190 3.89 20.94 -14.45
C LEU A 190 2.65 20.36 -15.15
N ASN A 191 1.53 20.31 -14.43
CA ASN A 191 0.26 19.85 -14.98
C ASN A 191 -0.68 21.03 -15.27
N SER A 192 -1.66 20.82 -16.17
CA SER A 192 -2.78 21.75 -16.34
C SER A 192 -3.47 22.01 -15.02
N PRO A 193 -3.96 23.22 -14.77
CA PRO A 193 -4.87 23.51 -13.68
C PRO A 193 -6.25 22.87 -13.93
N GLU A 194 -7.15 22.99 -12.95
CA GLU A 194 -8.57 22.70 -13.15
C GLU A 194 -9.14 23.63 -14.22
N THR A 195 -9.94 23.06 -15.13
CA THR A 195 -10.58 23.81 -16.23
C THR A 195 -12.03 23.36 -16.40
N PRO A 196 -12.87 24.06 -17.18
CA PRO A 196 -14.20 23.56 -17.52
C PRO A 196 -14.21 22.15 -18.15
N ALA A 197 -13.13 21.75 -18.83
CA ALA A 197 -12.97 20.45 -19.50
C ALA A 197 -12.22 19.41 -18.64
N TYR A 198 -11.58 19.80 -17.55
CA TYR A 198 -10.65 18.95 -16.82
C TYR A 198 -10.74 19.09 -15.31
N THR A 199 -11.06 17.99 -14.65
CA THR A 199 -10.88 17.80 -13.22
C THR A 199 -9.83 16.71 -13.03
N LYS A 200 -8.72 17.04 -12.38
CA LYS A 200 -7.53 16.19 -12.32
C LYS A 200 -7.82 14.81 -11.72
N GLY A 201 -8.66 14.77 -10.70
CA GLY A 201 -9.07 13.53 -10.05
C GLY A 201 -10.03 12.65 -10.86
N ASP A 202 -10.49 13.05 -12.05
CA ASP A 202 -11.48 12.34 -12.86
C ASP A 202 -10.86 11.61 -14.06
N HIS A 203 -9.56 11.75 -14.29
CA HIS A 203 -8.88 11.22 -15.47
C HIS A 203 -7.70 10.32 -15.10
N LEU A 204 -7.41 9.37 -15.99
CA LEU A 204 -6.24 8.49 -15.90
C LEU A 204 -5.44 8.63 -17.20
N TYR A 205 -4.15 8.89 -17.07
CA TYR A 205 -3.25 8.94 -18.22
C TYR A 205 -3.11 7.56 -18.86
N GLY A 206 -3.06 7.53 -20.18
CA GLY A 206 -2.91 6.31 -20.97
C GLY A 206 -4.15 5.42 -21.03
N LEU A 207 -5.24 5.75 -20.31
CA LEU A 207 -6.44 4.93 -20.34
C LEU A 207 -7.08 4.87 -21.74
N PHE A 208 -7.07 5.98 -22.50
CA PHE A 208 -7.58 5.96 -23.87
C PHE A 208 -6.83 4.96 -24.74
N GLN A 209 -5.51 4.98 -24.71
CA GLN A 209 -4.64 4.11 -25.48
C GLN A 209 -4.79 2.64 -25.06
N ASN A 210 -4.90 2.40 -23.76
CA ASN A 210 -4.78 1.07 -23.16
C ASN A 210 -6.11 0.42 -22.77
N LYS A 211 -7.25 1.14 -22.84
CA LYS A 211 -8.57 0.65 -22.37
C LYS A 211 -9.01 -0.69 -22.98
N THR A 212 -8.70 -0.92 -24.25
CA THR A 212 -9.04 -2.15 -24.93
C THR A 212 -8.29 -3.34 -24.34
N GLU A 213 -7.01 -3.15 -24.05
CA GLU A 213 -6.16 -4.17 -23.47
C GLU A 213 -6.48 -4.41 -21.99
N VAL A 214 -6.79 -3.35 -21.22
CA VAL A 214 -7.30 -3.48 -19.84
C VAL A 214 -8.55 -4.36 -19.81
N ARG A 215 -9.51 -4.15 -20.73
CA ARG A 215 -10.70 -5.00 -20.85
C ARG A 215 -10.34 -6.43 -21.25
N ARG A 216 -9.48 -6.60 -22.25
CA ARG A 216 -9.12 -7.92 -22.79
C ARG A 216 -8.42 -8.78 -21.76
N GLN A 217 -7.52 -8.19 -20.99
CA GLN A 217 -6.80 -8.90 -19.92
C GLN A 217 -7.62 -9.02 -18.64
N GLY A 218 -8.65 -8.20 -18.47
CA GLY A 218 -9.52 -8.19 -17.29
C GLY A 218 -8.89 -7.54 -16.05
N TYR A 219 -7.72 -6.90 -16.20
CA TYR A 219 -7.07 -6.14 -15.13
C TYR A 219 -6.26 -4.97 -15.69
N GLY A 220 -6.04 -3.94 -14.85
CA GLY A 220 -5.16 -2.82 -15.11
C GLY A 220 -3.91 -2.85 -14.26
N ILE A 221 -2.84 -2.21 -14.72
CA ILE A 221 -1.64 -1.91 -13.93
C ILE A 221 -1.64 -0.41 -13.66
N LEU A 222 -1.65 -0.02 -12.39
CA LEU A 222 -1.66 1.37 -11.96
C LEU A 222 -0.24 1.79 -11.60
N VAL A 223 0.29 2.80 -12.30
CA VAL A 223 1.61 3.41 -12.04
C VAL A 223 1.48 4.89 -11.65
N GLU A 224 2.57 5.53 -11.23
CA GLU A 224 2.54 6.93 -10.78
C GLU A 224 2.66 7.93 -11.93
N GLY A 225 3.62 7.74 -12.82
CA GLY A 225 4.09 8.74 -13.76
C GLY A 225 3.76 8.50 -15.22
N TYR A 226 3.97 9.55 -16.01
CA TYR A 226 3.80 9.53 -17.47
C TYR A 226 4.79 8.58 -18.14
N LEU A 227 6.07 8.67 -17.75
CA LEU A 227 7.14 7.90 -18.37
C LEU A 227 7.05 6.42 -18.00
N ASP A 228 6.67 6.08 -16.77
CA ASP A 228 6.46 4.70 -16.35
C ASP A 228 5.44 4.00 -17.23
N LEU A 229 4.29 4.66 -17.42
CA LEU A 229 3.24 4.14 -18.29
C LEU A 229 3.71 4.00 -19.75
N ILE A 230 4.38 5.04 -20.29
CA ILE A 230 4.82 5.03 -21.68
C ILE A 230 5.87 3.94 -21.90
N ALA A 231 6.84 3.79 -20.99
CA ALA A 231 7.86 2.74 -21.06
C ALA A 231 7.24 1.34 -21.00
N LEU A 232 6.30 1.11 -20.08
CA LEU A 232 5.55 -0.14 -20.00
C LEU A 232 4.78 -0.42 -21.30
N SER A 233 4.02 0.56 -21.80
CA SER A 233 3.21 0.42 -23.01
C SER A 233 4.05 0.14 -24.26
N GLN A 234 5.18 0.85 -24.41
CA GLN A 234 6.13 0.62 -25.50
C GLN A 234 6.68 -0.80 -25.51
N ASN A 235 6.97 -1.33 -24.35
CA ASN A 235 7.50 -2.69 -24.16
C ASN A 235 6.41 -3.77 -24.16
N GLY A 236 5.17 -3.46 -24.57
CA GLY A 236 4.09 -4.45 -24.75
C GLY A 236 3.18 -4.63 -23.54
N VAL A 237 3.39 -3.91 -22.43
CA VAL A 237 2.49 -3.89 -21.26
C VAL A 237 1.40 -2.85 -21.49
N LYS A 238 0.47 -3.15 -22.41
CA LYS A 238 -0.56 -2.20 -22.88
C LYS A 238 -1.84 -2.15 -22.02
N ASN A 239 -1.77 -2.57 -20.77
CA ASN A 239 -2.85 -2.46 -19.79
C ASN A 239 -2.48 -1.58 -18.58
N ALA A 240 -1.46 -0.74 -18.72
CA ALA A 240 -1.06 0.24 -17.71
C ALA A 240 -1.88 1.52 -17.78
N VAL A 241 -2.10 2.18 -16.64
CA VAL A 241 -2.71 3.52 -16.48
C VAL A 241 -1.97 4.28 -15.40
N ALA A 242 -1.94 5.63 -15.47
CA ALA A 242 -1.25 6.45 -14.46
C ALA A 242 -2.15 7.50 -13.80
N SER A 243 -1.82 7.86 -12.54
CA SER A 243 -2.61 8.77 -11.68
C SER A 243 -2.30 10.26 -11.83
N LEU A 244 -1.48 10.67 -12.80
CA LEU A 244 -1.17 12.06 -13.12
C LEU A 244 -0.37 12.85 -12.05
N GLY A 245 0.46 12.17 -11.26
CA GLY A 245 1.31 12.82 -10.24
C GLY A 245 0.51 13.46 -9.10
N THR A 246 -0.62 12.88 -8.74
CA THR A 246 -1.43 13.18 -7.56
C THR A 246 -1.85 11.89 -6.89
N ALA A 247 -2.32 12.00 -5.63
CA ALA A 247 -2.95 10.86 -4.98
C ALA A 247 -4.09 10.30 -5.85
N PHE A 248 -4.14 8.99 -5.97
CA PHE A 248 -5.20 8.28 -6.68
C PHE A 248 -6.56 8.51 -6.01
N THR A 249 -7.60 8.79 -6.80
CA THR A 249 -8.91 9.22 -6.30
C THR A 249 -10.00 8.16 -6.51
N GLU A 250 -11.12 8.30 -5.76
CA GLU A 250 -12.31 7.48 -5.95
C GLU A 250 -12.88 7.60 -7.38
N ASN A 251 -12.89 8.80 -7.97
CA ASN A 251 -13.40 9.01 -9.32
C ASN A 251 -12.52 8.31 -10.36
N GLN A 252 -11.20 8.33 -10.18
CA GLN A 252 -10.27 7.54 -11.01
C GLN A 252 -10.51 6.02 -10.84
N ALA A 253 -10.76 5.55 -9.63
CA ALA A 253 -11.13 4.16 -9.39
C ALA A 253 -12.45 3.79 -10.09
N ARG A 254 -13.50 4.62 -9.94
CA ARG A 254 -14.77 4.43 -10.64
C ARG A 254 -14.62 4.45 -12.16
N LEU A 255 -13.75 5.32 -12.67
CA LEU A 255 -13.43 5.36 -14.10
C LEU A 255 -12.77 4.04 -14.55
N LEU A 256 -11.75 3.56 -13.84
CA LEU A 256 -11.07 2.30 -14.14
C LEU A 256 -12.01 1.10 -14.04
N ALA A 257 -12.94 1.12 -13.07
CA ALA A 257 -13.93 0.08 -12.84
C ALA A 257 -14.86 -0.21 -14.03
N ARG A 258 -14.99 0.75 -14.96
CA ARG A 258 -15.74 0.59 -16.22
C ARG A 258 -15.04 -0.37 -17.19
N PHE A 259 -13.77 -0.66 -16.96
CA PHE A 259 -12.92 -1.46 -17.85
C PHE A 259 -12.46 -2.76 -17.20
N ALA A 260 -12.06 -2.71 -15.93
CA ALA A 260 -11.67 -3.88 -15.14
C ALA A 260 -11.92 -3.64 -13.64
N ARG A 261 -12.13 -4.73 -12.88
CA ARG A 261 -12.27 -4.73 -11.42
C ARG A 261 -11.07 -5.35 -10.72
N LYS A 262 -10.03 -5.70 -11.47
CA LYS A 262 -8.76 -6.18 -10.96
C LYS A 262 -7.68 -5.17 -11.29
N VAL A 263 -6.78 -4.94 -10.35
CA VAL A 263 -5.69 -3.99 -10.55
C VAL A 263 -4.43 -4.47 -9.85
N VAL A 264 -3.29 -4.23 -10.48
CA VAL A 264 -1.98 -4.36 -9.86
C VAL A 264 -1.42 -2.95 -9.68
N VAL A 265 -1.21 -2.52 -8.45
CA VAL A 265 -0.54 -1.26 -8.13
C VAL A 265 0.96 -1.50 -8.24
N ASN A 266 1.63 -0.77 -9.13
CA ASN A 266 3.08 -0.86 -9.33
C ASN A 266 3.66 0.56 -9.30
N TYR A 267 3.81 1.08 -8.10
CA TYR A 267 4.39 2.38 -7.80
C TYR A 267 5.90 2.24 -7.51
N ASP A 268 6.58 3.37 -7.38
CA ASP A 268 8.01 3.40 -7.09
C ASP A 268 8.32 2.62 -5.81
N GLY A 269 9.43 1.91 -5.78
CA GLY A 269 9.83 1.06 -4.64
C GLY A 269 10.40 1.84 -3.46
N ASP A 270 10.48 3.17 -3.52
CA ASP A 270 10.93 4.02 -2.43
C ASP A 270 9.87 4.23 -1.34
N LYS A 271 10.26 4.85 -0.21
CA LYS A 271 9.33 5.09 0.91
C LYS A 271 8.12 5.95 0.53
N ALA A 272 8.26 6.88 -0.41
CA ALA A 272 7.18 7.75 -0.85
C ALA A 272 6.20 6.98 -1.73
N GLY A 273 6.69 6.19 -2.69
CA GLY A 273 5.91 5.33 -3.56
C GLY A 273 5.17 4.23 -2.79
N VAL A 274 5.81 3.57 -1.81
CA VAL A 274 5.14 2.60 -0.92
C VAL A 274 3.99 3.25 -0.15
N LYS A 275 4.16 4.48 0.36
CA LYS A 275 3.10 5.23 1.04
C LYS A 275 1.96 5.62 0.07
N ALA A 276 2.30 6.01 -1.15
CA ALA A 276 1.34 6.32 -2.20
C ALA A 276 0.57 5.06 -2.64
N ALA A 277 1.25 3.92 -2.81
CA ALA A 277 0.65 2.61 -3.11
C ALA A 277 -0.36 2.21 -2.05
N LYS A 278 -0.05 2.36 -0.77
CA LYS A 278 -0.97 2.05 0.32
C LYS A 278 -2.26 2.87 0.23
N ARG A 279 -2.16 4.18 -0.06
CA ARG A 279 -3.34 5.05 -0.25
C ARG A 279 -4.17 4.63 -1.47
N ALA A 280 -3.50 4.29 -2.58
CA ALA A 280 -4.20 3.79 -3.77
C ALA A 280 -4.93 2.47 -3.48
N VAL A 281 -4.33 1.56 -2.72
CA VAL A 281 -4.94 0.32 -2.24
C VAL A 281 -6.22 0.61 -1.45
N GLU A 282 -6.18 1.54 -0.48
CA GLU A 282 -7.35 1.92 0.33
C GLU A 282 -8.52 2.40 -0.55
N VAL A 283 -8.24 3.28 -1.51
CA VAL A 283 -9.26 3.80 -2.45
C VAL A 283 -9.82 2.67 -3.33
N LEU A 284 -8.96 1.82 -3.87
CA LEU A 284 -9.36 0.70 -4.73
C LEU A 284 -10.22 -0.32 -3.97
N LEU A 285 -9.87 -0.65 -2.74
CA LEU A 285 -10.64 -1.56 -1.88
C LEU A 285 -12.03 -0.98 -1.58
N ALA A 286 -12.12 0.31 -1.27
CA ALA A 286 -13.40 1.00 -1.03
C ALA A 286 -14.33 0.93 -2.27
N GLU A 287 -13.77 0.94 -3.47
CA GLU A 287 -14.49 0.81 -4.74
C GLU A 287 -14.63 -0.65 -5.24
N ASN A 288 -14.42 -1.65 -4.36
CA ASN A 288 -14.59 -3.10 -4.64
C ASN A 288 -13.68 -3.65 -5.74
N PHE A 289 -12.41 -3.26 -5.76
CA PHE A 289 -11.41 -3.88 -6.62
C PHE A 289 -10.76 -5.10 -5.96
N ASP A 290 -10.39 -6.07 -6.79
CA ASP A 290 -9.41 -7.12 -6.47
C ASP A 290 -8.02 -6.53 -6.70
N VAL A 291 -7.26 -6.31 -5.61
CA VAL A 291 -6.01 -5.54 -5.64
C VAL A 291 -4.82 -6.42 -5.33
N LYS A 292 -3.82 -6.36 -6.21
CA LYS A 292 -2.47 -6.83 -5.95
C LYS A 292 -1.50 -5.64 -5.95
N VAL A 293 -0.34 -5.81 -5.35
CA VAL A 293 0.74 -4.82 -5.34
C VAL A 293 2.00 -5.49 -5.84
N LEU A 294 2.70 -4.82 -6.74
CA LEU A 294 4.02 -5.20 -7.22
C LEU A 294 5.01 -4.12 -6.76
N VAL A 295 5.96 -4.52 -5.92
CA VAL A 295 7.12 -3.70 -5.56
C VAL A 295 8.31 -4.24 -6.35
N LEU A 296 8.93 -3.40 -7.17
CA LEU A 296 10.09 -3.79 -7.95
C LEU A 296 11.34 -3.86 -7.08
N PRO A 297 12.31 -4.74 -7.41
CA PRO A 297 13.54 -4.87 -6.63
C PRO A 297 14.37 -3.58 -6.67
N ASN A 298 15.27 -3.41 -5.70
CA ASN A 298 16.20 -2.27 -5.55
C ASN A 298 15.55 -0.89 -5.40
N GLY A 299 14.24 -0.81 -5.27
CA GLY A 299 13.51 0.46 -5.25
C GLY A 299 13.33 1.11 -6.62
N ASP A 300 13.52 0.33 -7.69
CA ASP A 300 13.38 0.78 -9.07
C ASP A 300 11.94 1.26 -9.35
N ASP A 301 11.81 2.28 -10.21
CA ASP A 301 10.55 2.63 -10.84
C ASP A 301 10.25 1.74 -12.08
N PRO A 302 9.01 1.67 -12.56
CA PRO A 302 8.66 0.85 -13.72
C PRO A 302 9.41 1.23 -15.01
N ASP A 303 9.72 2.52 -15.26
CA ASP A 303 10.50 2.99 -16.42
C ASP A 303 11.93 2.44 -16.36
N ASP A 304 12.63 2.66 -15.26
CA ASP A 304 14.01 2.23 -15.10
C ASP A 304 14.13 0.70 -15.12
N PHE A 305 13.21 -0.02 -14.47
CA PHE A 305 13.23 -1.47 -14.46
C PHE A 305 13.01 -2.08 -15.85
N ILE A 306 11.97 -1.64 -16.59
CA ILE A 306 11.66 -2.27 -17.88
C ILE A 306 12.69 -1.92 -18.96
N ARG A 307 13.30 -0.73 -18.88
CA ARG A 307 14.40 -0.35 -19.78
C ARG A 307 15.65 -1.19 -19.54
N SER A 308 15.99 -1.45 -18.30
CA SER A 308 17.19 -2.18 -17.93
C SER A 308 17.05 -3.69 -18.11
N ASN A 309 15.90 -4.27 -17.82
CA ASN A 309 15.70 -5.71 -17.75
C ASN A 309 14.76 -6.27 -18.84
N GLY A 310 14.01 -5.42 -19.52
CA GLY A 310 13.11 -5.79 -20.62
C GLY A 310 11.78 -6.40 -20.19
N TYR A 311 10.93 -6.63 -21.19
CA TYR A 311 9.54 -7.14 -21.01
C TYR A 311 9.48 -8.49 -20.29
N THR A 312 10.35 -9.44 -20.65
CA THR A 312 10.31 -10.80 -20.09
C THR A 312 10.58 -10.78 -18.59
N ALA A 313 11.58 -10.01 -18.15
CA ALA A 313 11.91 -9.86 -16.74
C ALA A 313 10.77 -9.16 -15.97
N TYR A 314 10.19 -8.08 -16.54
CA TYR A 314 9.05 -7.40 -15.94
C TYR A 314 7.84 -8.33 -15.77
N LYS A 315 7.53 -9.11 -16.81
CA LYS A 315 6.44 -10.10 -16.79
C LYS A 315 6.66 -11.19 -15.73
N GLU A 316 7.90 -11.64 -15.56
CA GLU A 316 8.25 -12.62 -14.53
C GLU A 316 8.10 -12.02 -13.14
N GLN A 317 8.59 -10.79 -12.89
CA GLN A 317 8.35 -10.06 -11.63
C GLN A 317 6.86 -9.92 -11.34
N HIS A 318 6.08 -9.50 -12.33
CA HIS A 318 4.63 -9.36 -12.19
C HIS A 318 3.95 -10.69 -11.83
N LYS A 319 4.42 -11.81 -12.38
CA LYS A 319 3.86 -13.14 -12.13
C LYS A 319 4.24 -13.69 -10.75
N THR A 320 5.50 -13.49 -10.32
CA THR A 320 6.07 -14.15 -9.14
C THR A 320 6.05 -13.28 -7.89
N GLN A 321 6.15 -11.96 -8.04
CA GLN A 321 6.31 -11.02 -6.92
C GLN A 321 5.07 -10.15 -6.65
N ALA A 322 4.05 -10.15 -7.53
CA ALA A 322 2.82 -9.43 -7.25
C ALA A 322 2.03 -10.10 -6.12
N THR A 323 2.08 -9.50 -4.93
CA THR A 323 1.44 -9.98 -3.71
C THR A 323 0.00 -9.49 -3.57
N THR A 324 -0.79 -10.11 -2.70
CA THR A 324 -2.11 -9.59 -2.34
C THR A 324 -1.96 -8.26 -1.59
N TYR A 325 -2.99 -7.41 -1.64
CA TYR A 325 -2.99 -6.16 -0.88
C TYR A 325 -2.73 -6.41 0.61
N LEU A 326 -3.30 -7.47 1.18
CA LEU A 326 -3.15 -7.77 2.61
C LEU A 326 -1.70 -8.13 2.95
N GLN A 327 -1.05 -8.98 2.14
CA GLN A 327 0.35 -9.32 2.35
C GLN A 327 1.25 -8.08 2.25
N PHE A 328 1.07 -7.23 1.23
CA PHE A 328 1.79 -5.97 1.09
C PHE A 328 1.61 -5.05 2.31
N VAL A 329 0.38 -4.92 2.81
CA VAL A 329 0.08 -4.07 3.98
C VAL A 329 0.71 -4.64 5.25
N LEU A 330 0.66 -5.97 5.45
CA LEU A 330 1.30 -6.65 6.59
C LEU A 330 2.83 -6.46 6.55
N GLU A 331 3.47 -6.73 5.42
CA GLU A 331 4.92 -6.56 5.24
C GLU A 331 5.35 -5.10 5.47
N SER A 332 4.62 -4.14 4.87
CA SER A 332 4.89 -2.71 5.09
C SER A 332 4.67 -2.26 6.54
N ALA A 333 3.73 -2.88 7.26
CA ALA A 333 3.47 -2.54 8.66
C ALA A 333 4.60 -3.00 9.60
N VAL A 334 5.35 -4.03 9.24
CA VAL A 334 6.41 -4.59 10.08
C VAL A 334 7.83 -4.19 9.66
N GLN A 335 8.01 -3.65 8.45
CA GLN A 335 9.31 -3.40 7.82
C GLN A 335 10.29 -2.61 8.72
N ASP A 336 9.81 -1.57 9.41
CA ASP A 336 10.63 -0.69 10.26
C ASP A 336 10.28 -0.86 11.76
N ARG A 337 9.65 -1.99 12.17
CA ARG A 337 9.17 -2.22 13.54
C ARG A 337 9.66 -3.52 14.14
N ASN A 338 10.04 -3.45 15.41
CA ASN A 338 10.33 -4.65 16.20
C ASN A 338 9.04 -5.16 16.85
N LEU A 339 8.54 -6.31 16.39
CA LEU A 339 7.32 -6.92 16.92
C LEU A 339 7.48 -7.50 18.35
N GLY A 340 8.71 -7.63 18.83
CA GLY A 340 9.00 -7.96 20.24
C GLY A 340 8.71 -6.80 21.20
N VAL A 341 8.62 -5.56 20.68
CA VAL A 341 8.26 -4.37 21.47
C VAL A 341 6.74 -4.18 21.41
N PRO A 342 6.00 -4.32 22.52
CA PRO A 342 4.53 -4.29 22.54
C PRO A 342 3.93 -3.04 21.88
N LYS A 343 4.54 -1.88 22.09
CA LYS A 343 4.09 -0.61 21.48
C LYS A 343 4.22 -0.63 19.96
N GLN A 344 5.36 -1.07 19.43
CA GLN A 344 5.60 -1.15 17.98
C GLN A 344 4.71 -2.20 17.31
N LYS A 345 4.46 -3.33 18.00
CA LYS A 345 3.51 -4.34 17.53
C LYS A 345 2.08 -3.78 17.47
N ALA A 346 1.67 -3.01 18.48
CA ALA A 346 0.36 -2.35 18.50
C ALA A 346 0.21 -1.35 17.33
N GLU A 347 1.24 -0.52 17.08
CA GLU A 347 1.26 0.41 15.95
C GLU A 347 1.19 -0.30 14.59
N ALA A 348 1.87 -1.45 14.45
CA ALA A 348 1.79 -2.26 13.23
C ALA A 348 0.37 -2.80 13.01
N ILE A 349 -0.27 -3.33 14.05
CA ILE A 349 -1.66 -3.82 13.99
C ILE A 349 -2.62 -2.70 13.61
N GLU A 350 -2.51 -1.53 14.24
CA GLU A 350 -3.35 -0.37 13.91
C GLU A 350 -3.19 0.08 12.46
N ALA A 351 -1.96 0.08 11.94
CA ALA A 351 -1.70 0.42 10.56
C ALA A 351 -2.39 -0.53 9.56
N VAL A 352 -2.46 -1.82 9.88
CA VAL A 352 -3.20 -2.80 9.08
C VAL A 352 -4.71 -2.64 9.25
N ILE A 353 -5.21 -2.51 10.48
CA ILE A 353 -6.64 -2.30 10.77
C ILE A 353 -7.18 -1.06 10.05
N SER A 354 -6.38 0.01 9.94
CA SER A 354 -6.74 1.20 9.18
C SER A 354 -7.13 0.86 7.74
N VAL A 355 -6.31 0.07 7.05
CA VAL A 355 -6.57 -0.35 5.66
C VAL A 355 -7.80 -1.27 5.59
N LEU A 356 -7.98 -2.17 6.57
CA LEU A 356 -9.14 -3.06 6.60
C LEU A 356 -10.48 -2.32 6.67
N THR A 357 -10.52 -1.09 7.18
CA THR A 357 -11.75 -0.28 7.17
C THR A 357 -12.22 0.04 5.75
N SER A 358 -11.31 0.10 4.78
CA SER A 358 -11.60 0.34 3.37
C SER A 358 -12.08 -0.93 2.63
N VAL A 359 -11.83 -2.11 3.16
CA VAL A 359 -12.38 -3.36 2.59
C VAL A 359 -13.90 -3.36 2.77
N PRO A 360 -14.70 -3.74 1.76
CA PRO A 360 -16.16 -3.81 1.89
C PRO A 360 -16.59 -4.66 3.08
N LYS A 361 -17.66 -4.21 3.78
CA LYS A 361 -18.21 -4.98 4.91
C LYS A 361 -18.68 -6.36 4.43
N GLY A 362 -18.37 -7.40 5.18
CA GLY A 362 -18.78 -8.76 4.87
C GLY A 362 -17.69 -9.80 5.11
N ILE A 363 -17.78 -10.90 4.38
CA ILE A 363 -16.89 -12.05 4.52
C ILE A 363 -15.43 -11.66 4.23
N GLN A 364 -15.18 -10.89 3.18
CA GLN A 364 -13.81 -10.50 2.79
C GLN A 364 -13.09 -9.72 3.88
N ARG A 365 -13.78 -8.71 4.51
CA ARG A 365 -13.19 -7.95 5.62
C ARG A 365 -12.93 -8.86 6.82
N ARG A 366 -13.85 -9.81 7.09
CA ARG A 366 -13.68 -10.76 8.20
C ARG A 366 -12.48 -11.67 7.97
N GLU A 367 -12.36 -12.22 6.78
CA GLU A 367 -11.24 -13.09 6.40
C GLU A 367 -9.90 -12.35 6.49
N ALA A 368 -9.81 -11.14 5.94
CA ALA A 368 -8.62 -10.31 6.02
C ALA A 368 -8.26 -9.94 7.47
N PHE A 369 -9.27 -9.70 8.32
CA PHE A 369 -9.08 -9.46 9.75
C PHE A 369 -8.53 -10.71 10.45
N ASP A 370 -9.13 -11.88 10.21
CA ASP A 370 -8.69 -13.13 10.85
C ASP A 370 -7.25 -13.48 10.43
N GLN A 371 -6.89 -13.33 9.14
CA GLN A 371 -5.50 -13.48 8.65
C GLN A 371 -4.54 -12.47 9.31
N THR A 372 -4.99 -11.24 9.56
CA THR A 372 -4.21 -10.22 10.29
C THR A 372 -3.96 -10.65 11.74
N MET A 373 -4.99 -11.15 12.44
CA MET A 373 -4.85 -11.63 13.82
C MET A 373 -3.88 -12.82 13.90
N ASP A 374 -3.97 -13.74 12.97
CA ASP A 374 -3.08 -14.91 12.89
C ASP A 374 -1.62 -14.50 12.60
N PHE A 375 -1.40 -13.54 11.68
CA PHE A 375 -0.07 -13.01 11.38
C PHE A 375 0.59 -12.39 12.62
N PHE A 376 -0.14 -11.59 13.39
CA PHE A 376 0.35 -10.96 14.61
C PHE A 376 0.24 -11.87 15.85
N ARG A 377 -0.26 -13.10 15.71
CA ARG A 377 -0.46 -14.06 16.81
C ARG A 377 -1.26 -13.46 17.97
N ILE A 378 -2.37 -12.85 17.66
CA ILE A 378 -3.33 -12.34 18.65
C ILE A 378 -4.36 -13.44 18.89
N GLU A 379 -4.29 -14.13 20.03
CA GLU A 379 -5.18 -15.26 20.38
C GLU A 379 -6.33 -14.84 21.28
N ASP A 380 -6.14 -13.79 22.08
CA ASP A 380 -7.13 -13.31 23.05
C ASP A 380 -8.43 -12.87 22.37
N ILE A 381 -9.52 -13.55 22.72
CA ILE A 381 -10.85 -13.35 22.13
C ILE A 381 -11.37 -11.92 22.41
N SER A 382 -11.09 -11.36 23.59
CA SER A 382 -11.56 -10.04 23.98
C SER A 382 -10.88 -8.95 23.16
N VAL A 383 -9.58 -9.10 22.93
CA VAL A 383 -8.77 -8.22 22.07
C VAL A 383 -9.20 -8.34 20.61
N LYS A 384 -9.38 -9.56 20.09
CA LYS A 384 -9.92 -9.76 18.74
C LYS A 384 -11.28 -9.08 18.56
N ALA A 385 -12.16 -9.18 19.55
CA ALA A 385 -13.49 -8.55 19.49
C ALA A 385 -13.39 -7.02 19.47
N GLU A 386 -12.47 -6.42 20.21
CA GLU A 386 -12.27 -4.97 20.25
C GLU A 386 -11.62 -4.44 18.96
N LEU A 387 -10.58 -5.11 18.46
CA LEU A 387 -9.96 -4.81 17.18
C LEU A 387 -10.95 -4.97 16.01
N TRP A 388 -11.85 -5.95 16.10
CA TRP A 388 -12.92 -6.11 15.11
C TRP A 388 -13.91 -4.93 15.11
N LYS A 389 -14.22 -4.35 16.29
CA LYS A 389 -15.01 -3.12 16.36
C LYS A 389 -14.33 -1.94 15.68
N SER A 390 -13.00 -1.80 15.86
CA SER A 390 -12.18 -0.80 15.18
C SER A 390 -12.17 -1.02 13.67
N ALA A 391 -11.97 -2.25 13.20
CA ALA A 391 -12.00 -2.60 11.78
C ALA A 391 -13.36 -2.31 11.11
N ASN A 392 -14.46 -2.29 11.88
CA ASN A 392 -15.78 -1.92 11.39
C ASN A 392 -16.12 -0.43 11.55
N GLY A 393 -15.18 0.41 11.98
CA GLY A 393 -15.38 1.85 12.17
C GLY A 393 -16.33 2.20 13.34
N LYS A 394 -16.52 1.28 14.30
CA LYS A 394 -17.38 1.49 15.48
C LYS A 394 -16.65 2.16 16.64
N ILE A 395 -15.34 2.18 16.61
CA ILE A 395 -14.48 2.85 17.59
C ILE A 395 -13.52 3.74 16.78
N ALA A 396 -13.33 4.97 17.21
CA ALA A 396 -12.34 5.87 16.60
C ALA A 396 -10.95 5.22 16.69
N GLN A 397 -10.24 5.19 15.57
CA GLN A 397 -8.86 4.71 15.51
C GLN A 397 -8.00 5.59 16.43
N GLY A 398 -7.08 4.97 17.16
CA GLY A 398 -6.09 5.72 17.94
C GLY A 398 -6.50 6.13 19.35
N THR A 399 -7.53 5.54 19.95
CA THR A 399 -7.74 5.74 21.41
C THR A 399 -6.58 5.08 22.16
N GLU A 400 -5.89 5.85 23.01
CA GLU A 400 -4.79 5.36 23.86
C GLU A 400 -5.18 4.10 24.65
N VAL A 401 -6.48 3.94 24.95
CA VAL A 401 -7.04 2.75 25.62
C VAL A 401 -6.91 1.51 24.72
N VAL A 402 -7.16 1.63 23.40
CA VAL A 402 -7.01 0.48 22.47
C VAL A 402 -5.55 0.13 22.32
N LYS A 403 -4.66 1.12 22.18
CA LYS A 403 -3.21 0.92 22.14
C LYS A 403 -2.67 0.23 23.40
N ALA A 404 -3.08 0.71 24.58
CA ALA A 404 -2.68 0.10 25.84
C ALA A 404 -3.16 -1.36 25.97
N ARG A 405 -4.37 -1.68 25.48
CA ARG A 405 -4.88 -3.04 25.50
C ARG A 405 -4.21 -3.94 24.48
N ILE A 406 -3.94 -3.45 23.27
CA ILE A 406 -3.15 -4.18 22.27
C ILE A 406 -1.75 -4.45 22.83
N ALA A 407 -1.13 -3.44 23.44
CA ALA A 407 0.17 -3.59 24.07
C ALA A 407 0.15 -4.65 25.19
N ARG A 408 -0.87 -4.63 26.06
CA ARG A 408 -1.05 -5.65 27.12
C ARG A 408 -1.31 -7.05 26.57
N ALA A 409 -2.14 -7.18 25.54
CA ALA A 409 -2.42 -8.48 24.91
C ALA A 409 -1.27 -8.98 24.03
N SER A 410 -0.42 -8.07 23.55
CA SER A 410 0.78 -8.39 22.79
C SER A 410 2.00 -8.59 23.68
N ALA A 411 1.93 -8.22 24.96
CA ALA A 411 2.95 -8.56 25.92
C ALA A 411 3.06 -10.09 26.01
N LEU A 412 4.27 -10.57 25.94
CA LEU A 412 4.56 -11.97 26.23
C LEU A 412 4.00 -12.25 27.63
N LYS A 413 3.12 -13.24 27.75
CA LYS A 413 2.67 -13.68 29.07
C LYS A 413 3.79 -14.49 29.69
N THR A 414 4.03 -14.26 30.97
CA THR A 414 4.91 -15.12 31.76
C THR A 414 4.38 -16.54 31.74
N THR A 415 5.27 -17.51 31.64
CA THR A 415 4.92 -18.94 31.77
C THR A 415 4.92 -19.34 33.23
N VAL A 416 4.19 -20.39 33.56
CA VAL A 416 4.18 -20.97 34.91
C VAL A 416 5.61 -21.31 35.40
N ALA A 417 6.49 -21.74 34.47
CA ALA A 417 7.88 -22.04 34.82
C ALA A 417 8.69 -20.77 35.14
N GLU A 418 8.45 -19.64 34.43
CA GLU A 418 9.07 -18.35 34.72
C GLU A 418 8.64 -17.81 36.08
N GLU A 419 7.33 -17.76 36.32
CA GLU A 419 6.77 -17.26 37.58
C GLU A 419 7.26 -18.09 38.75
N ARG A 420 7.21 -19.41 38.63
CA ARG A 420 7.61 -20.29 39.69
C ARG A 420 9.11 -20.24 40.01
N LEU A 421 9.97 -20.16 38.97
CA LEU A 421 11.40 -20.00 39.19
C LEU A 421 11.71 -18.64 39.85
N LEU A 422 11.08 -17.56 39.43
CA LEU A 422 11.25 -16.25 40.04
C LEU A 422 10.75 -16.20 41.48
N GLU A 423 9.62 -16.82 41.79
CA GLU A 423 9.14 -16.99 43.18
C GLU A 423 10.18 -17.65 44.07
N LEU A 424 10.71 -18.78 43.64
CA LEU A 424 11.73 -19.52 44.36
C LEU A 424 13.00 -18.69 44.58
N LEU A 425 13.47 -17.98 43.53
CA LEU A 425 14.68 -17.15 43.61
C LEU A 425 14.50 -15.91 44.46
N VAL A 426 13.30 -15.32 44.49
CA VAL A 426 13.03 -14.08 45.28
C VAL A 426 12.89 -14.41 46.78
N HIS A 427 12.24 -15.51 47.11
CA HIS A 427 11.93 -15.86 48.52
C HIS A 427 12.99 -16.68 49.23
N ASP A 428 13.85 -17.41 48.50
CA ASP A 428 14.87 -18.29 49.11
C ASP A 428 16.30 -17.85 48.70
N GLY A 429 17.04 -17.29 49.63
CA GLY A 429 18.41 -16.81 49.43
C GLY A 429 19.45 -17.90 49.26
N GLU A 430 19.26 -19.10 49.83
CA GLU A 430 20.19 -20.21 49.67
C GLU A 430 19.99 -20.87 48.30
N LEU A 431 18.73 -21.07 47.92
CA LEU A 431 18.36 -21.56 46.59
C LEU A 431 18.81 -20.61 45.48
N ARG A 432 18.64 -19.29 45.66
CA ARG A 432 19.10 -18.28 44.70
C ARG A 432 20.59 -18.41 44.46
N ARG A 433 21.42 -18.50 45.51
CA ARG A 433 22.88 -18.64 45.37
C ARG A 433 23.29 -19.95 44.69
N ALA A 434 22.47 -20.98 44.74
CA ALA A 434 22.72 -22.25 44.06
C ALA A 434 22.32 -22.22 42.57
N ILE A 435 21.25 -21.50 42.24
CA ILE A 435 20.64 -21.52 40.90
C ILE A 435 21.13 -20.37 40.01
N VAL A 436 21.31 -19.15 40.53
CA VAL A 436 21.74 -17.97 39.72
C VAL A 436 23.01 -18.26 38.92
N PRO A 437 24.05 -18.93 39.44
CA PRO A 437 25.24 -19.26 38.65
C PRO A 437 24.97 -20.21 37.46
N LEU A 438 23.82 -20.87 37.42
CA LEU A 438 23.43 -21.79 36.34
C LEU A 438 22.59 -21.07 35.26
N ILE A 439 22.12 -19.85 35.51
CA ILE A 439 21.27 -19.09 34.59
C ILE A 439 22.18 -18.32 33.61
N GLU A 440 21.96 -18.55 32.32
CA GLU A 440 22.62 -17.83 31.23
C GLU A 440 21.68 -16.74 30.67
N GLU A 441 22.25 -15.66 30.14
CA GLU A 441 21.46 -14.57 29.54
C GLU A 441 20.55 -15.08 28.41
N SER A 442 21.02 -16.07 27.65
CA SER A 442 20.24 -16.78 26.63
C SER A 442 18.98 -17.47 27.14
N ASP A 443 18.90 -17.80 28.44
CA ASP A 443 17.73 -18.44 29.03
C ASP A 443 16.54 -17.47 29.13
N TYR A 444 16.80 -16.18 29.39
CA TYR A 444 15.75 -15.23 29.75
C TYR A 444 15.61 -14.01 28.81
N VAL A 445 16.58 -13.71 27.94
CA VAL A 445 16.58 -12.48 27.11
C VAL A 445 15.32 -12.32 26.25
N GLU A 446 14.70 -13.43 25.85
CA GLU A 446 13.46 -13.43 25.03
C GLU A 446 12.18 -13.64 25.83
N LEU A 447 12.25 -13.68 27.17
CA LEU A 447 11.09 -13.91 28.04
C LEU A 447 10.34 -12.62 28.35
N ALA A 448 9.08 -12.75 28.72
CA ALA A 448 8.28 -11.64 29.25
C ALA A 448 8.87 -11.09 30.55
N SER A 449 9.51 -11.94 31.33
CA SER A 449 10.13 -11.66 32.61
C SER A 449 11.63 -11.30 32.49
N ALA A 450 12.16 -11.05 31.28
CA ALA A 450 13.60 -10.83 31.04
C ALA A 450 14.22 -9.77 31.95
N ASN A 451 13.58 -8.62 32.09
CA ASN A 451 14.06 -7.52 32.95
C ASN A 451 14.11 -7.94 34.42
N LEU A 452 13.16 -8.74 34.89
CA LEU A 452 13.14 -9.23 36.25
C LEU A 452 14.21 -10.28 36.49
N PHE A 453 14.42 -11.24 35.58
CA PHE A 453 15.54 -12.19 35.65
C PHE A 453 16.88 -11.49 35.68
N ALA A 454 17.09 -10.51 34.77
CA ALA A 454 18.33 -9.74 34.73
C ALA A 454 18.58 -8.97 36.02
N ALA A 455 17.52 -8.43 36.65
CA ALA A 455 17.63 -7.76 37.95
C ALA A 455 17.94 -8.75 39.08
N VAL A 456 17.28 -9.92 39.11
CA VAL A 456 17.56 -10.98 40.11
C VAL A 456 19.01 -11.46 40.02
N VAL A 457 19.53 -11.71 38.83
CA VAL A 457 20.92 -12.12 38.60
C VAL A 457 21.90 -11.00 39.00
N ALA A 458 21.62 -9.75 38.70
CA ALA A 458 22.49 -8.61 39.00
C ALA A 458 22.52 -8.28 40.51
N CYS A 459 21.42 -8.48 41.22
CA CYS A 459 21.30 -8.18 42.64
C CYS A 459 21.69 -9.38 43.56
N ASP A 460 22.06 -10.53 42.96
CA ASP A 460 22.47 -11.69 43.79
C ASP A 460 23.75 -11.36 44.56
N GLY A 461 23.73 -11.66 45.87
CA GLY A 461 24.84 -11.32 46.80
C GLY A 461 24.67 -9.99 47.53
N GLU A 462 23.72 -9.13 47.20
CA GLU A 462 23.39 -7.96 47.97
C GLU A 462 22.79 -8.28 49.35
N SER A 463 23.25 -7.58 50.39
CA SER A 463 22.76 -7.81 51.76
C SER A 463 21.27 -7.47 51.94
N ASP A 464 20.78 -6.47 51.23
CA ASP A 464 19.36 -6.08 51.10
C ASP A 464 18.86 -6.39 49.70
N PHE A 465 18.73 -7.66 49.34
CA PHE A 465 18.35 -8.11 48.01
C PHE A 465 17.01 -7.53 47.52
N LEU A 466 15.97 -7.57 48.36
CA LEU A 466 14.66 -7.01 47.96
C LEU A 466 14.68 -5.50 47.80
N GLY A 467 15.45 -4.78 48.62
CA GLY A 467 15.66 -3.37 48.48
C GLY A 467 16.47 -3.03 47.23
N ALA A 468 17.47 -3.83 46.86
CA ALA A 468 18.24 -3.70 45.63
C ALA A 468 17.36 -3.93 44.42
N LEU A 469 16.54 -4.99 44.37
CA LEU A 469 15.57 -5.21 43.28
C LEU A 469 14.61 -4.04 43.10
N ARG A 470 14.06 -3.46 44.16
CA ARG A 470 13.14 -2.34 44.09
C ARG A 470 13.80 -1.05 43.56
N ARG A 471 15.12 -0.91 43.64
CA ARG A 471 15.91 0.22 43.17
C ARG A 471 16.53 0.00 41.78
N ASP A 472 16.42 -1.20 41.22
CA ASP A 472 16.97 -1.53 39.91
C ASP A 472 16.25 -0.75 38.81
N GLU A 473 17.01 -0.07 37.94
CA GLU A 473 16.46 0.77 36.87
C GLU A 473 15.58 -0.02 35.88
N ARG A 474 15.91 -1.27 35.59
CA ARG A 474 15.13 -2.15 34.70
C ARG A 474 13.72 -2.38 35.22
N ILE A 475 13.57 -2.44 36.54
CA ILE A 475 12.28 -2.60 37.21
C ILE A 475 11.56 -1.25 37.33
N LEU A 476 12.29 -0.18 37.64
CA LEU A 476 11.68 1.14 37.81
C LEU A 476 11.12 1.72 36.51
N GLN A 477 11.76 1.42 35.37
CA GLN A 477 11.37 1.95 34.06
C GLN A 477 10.32 1.10 33.34
N ASP A 478 10.07 -0.14 33.77
CA ASP A 478 9.16 -1.08 33.12
C ASP A 478 7.98 -1.45 34.05
N GLU A 479 6.80 -0.87 33.73
CA GLU A 479 5.57 -1.09 34.53
C GLU A 479 5.17 -2.58 34.63
N PRO A 480 5.18 -3.39 33.53
CA PRO A 480 4.89 -4.82 33.62
C PRO A 480 5.82 -5.60 34.55
N THR A 481 7.12 -5.27 34.54
CA THR A 481 8.12 -5.89 35.42
C THR A 481 7.89 -5.53 36.90
N ARG A 482 7.50 -4.27 37.18
CA ARG A 482 7.12 -3.85 38.55
C ARG A 482 5.89 -4.59 39.06
N ASP A 483 4.87 -4.74 38.21
CA ASP A 483 3.64 -5.47 38.56
C ASP A 483 3.95 -6.94 38.85
N LEU A 484 4.77 -7.58 37.98
CA LEU A 484 5.22 -8.95 38.18
C LEU A 484 6.00 -9.12 39.48
N LEU A 485 6.97 -8.24 39.77
CA LEU A 485 7.72 -8.28 41.03
C LEU A 485 6.79 -8.15 42.24
N SER A 486 5.80 -7.25 42.15
CA SER A 486 4.83 -7.04 43.24
C SER A 486 3.98 -8.30 43.48
N LEU A 487 3.55 -8.98 42.41
CA LEU A 487 2.83 -10.23 42.44
C LEU A 487 3.68 -11.33 43.11
N ILE A 488 4.95 -11.48 42.71
CA ILE A 488 5.87 -12.47 43.23
C ILE A 488 6.16 -12.22 44.72
N ILE A 489 6.38 -10.98 45.14
CA ILE A 489 6.61 -10.65 46.55
C ILE A 489 5.39 -10.95 47.43
N MET A 490 4.17 -10.78 46.87
CA MET A 490 2.91 -11.05 47.57
C MET A 490 2.48 -12.53 47.55
N SER A 491 3.04 -13.33 46.65
CA SER A 491 2.76 -14.76 46.62
C SER A 491 3.36 -15.40 47.91
N GLU A 492 2.53 -16.06 48.70
CA GLU A 492 3.05 -16.98 49.72
C GLU A 492 3.65 -18.18 48.98
N PRO A 493 4.97 -18.42 49.07
CA PRO A 493 5.52 -19.66 48.55
C PRO A 493 4.82 -20.80 49.29
N GLY A 494 4.07 -21.63 48.52
CA GLY A 494 3.41 -22.82 49.09
C GLY A 494 4.46 -23.70 49.74
N ARG A 495 4.79 -23.39 50.99
CA ARG A 495 5.60 -24.23 51.85
C ARG A 495 4.68 -25.29 52.39
N ASN A 496 4.78 -26.48 51.86
CA ASN A 496 4.47 -27.65 52.67
C ASN A 496 5.49 -27.65 53.81
N GLU A 497 5.02 -27.49 55.06
CA GLU A 497 5.87 -27.59 56.25
C GLU A 497 6.54 -28.96 56.22
N GLY A 498 7.80 -29.04 55.79
CA GLY A 498 8.59 -30.26 55.72
C GLY A 498 9.35 -30.52 54.44
N ASP A 499 9.18 -29.70 53.39
CA ASP A 499 9.90 -29.87 52.10
C ASP A 499 11.39 -29.56 52.31
N ALA A 500 12.21 -30.59 52.11
CA ALA A 500 13.66 -30.48 52.19
C ALA A 500 14.19 -29.52 51.12
N MET A 501 15.29 -28.82 51.40
CA MET A 501 15.98 -27.93 50.45
C MET A 501 16.26 -28.60 49.09
N ASP A 502 16.42 -29.92 49.09
CA ASP A 502 16.61 -30.74 47.90
C ASP A 502 15.41 -30.73 46.93
N GLU A 503 14.16 -30.68 47.46
CA GLU A 503 12.94 -30.65 46.61
C GLU A 503 12.78 -29.31 45.92
N ASN A 504 13.00 -28.18 46.61
CA ASN A 504 12.96 -26.85 46.02
C ASN A 504 14.08 -26.64 44.97
N LEU A 505 15.26 -27.24 45.23
CA LEU A 505 16.38 -27.21 44.29
C LEU A 505 16.04 -27.99 43.00
N MET A 506 15.45 -29.19 43.15
CA MET A 506 15.00 -29.97 41.99
C MET A 506 13.88 -29.25 41.23
N GLU A 507 12.95 -28.59 41.92
CA GLU A 507 11.88 -27.81 41.27
C GLU A 507 12.45 -26.63 40.50
N ALA A 508 13.37 -25.86 41.07
CA ALA A 508 14.03 -24.72 40.40
C ALA A 508 14.82 -25.17 39.18
N GLN A 509 15.57 -26.28 39.29
CA GLN A 509 16.28 -26.85 38.12
C GLN A 509 15.33 -27.31 37.04
N ARG A 510 14.19 -27.90 37.39
CA ARG A 510 13.14 -28.30 36.43
C ARG A 510 12.51 -27.11 35.74
N CYS A 511 12.24 -26.03 36.46
CA CYS A 511 11.75 -24.79 35.88
C CYS A 511 12.76 -24.19 34.87
N LEU A 512 14.05 -24.11 35.26
CA LEU A 512 15.12 -23.59 34.38
C LEU A 512 15.28 -24.44 33.11
N LEU A 513 15.29 -25.78 33.25
CA LEU A 513 15.36 -26.67 32.07
C LEU A 513 14.10 -26.55 31.18
N THR A 514 12.93 -26.32 31.77
CA THR A 514 11.69 -26.09 31.02
C THR A 514 11.79 -24.81 30.20
N ILE A 515 12.29 -23.72 30.79
CA ILE A 515 12.53 -22.45 30.12
C ILE A 515 13.49 -22.63 28.93
N ARG A 516 14.60 -23.35 29.13
CA ARG A 516 15.56 -23.71 28.08
C ARG A 516 14.93 -24.53 26.95
N ALA A 517 14.13 -25.54 27.28
CA ALA A 517 13.43 -26.36 26.28
C ALA A 517 12.48 -25.50 25.41
N MET A 518 11.81 -24.55 26.04
CA MET A 518 10.93 -23.59 25.32
C MET A 518 11.72 -22.62 24.43
N ALA A 519 12.88 -22.13 24.86
CA ALA A 519 13.77 -21.28 24.07
C ALA A 519 14.27 -22.04 22.84
N PHE A 520 14.73 -23.27 22.99
CA PHE A 520 15.14 -24.10 21.84
C PHE A 520 13.98 -24.42 20.89
N THR A 521 12.77 -24.62 21.41
CA THR A 521 11.59 -24.86 20.58
C THR A 521 11.30 -23.63 19.69
N ARG A 522 11.44 -22.41 20.24
CA ARG A 522 11.28 -21.15 19.48
C ARG A 522 12.39 -20.99 18.44
N ALA A 523 13.64 -21.20 18.82
CA ALA A 523 14.79 -21.10 17.93
C ALA A 523 14.71 -22.11 16.76
N ILE A 524 14.26 -23.34 17.00
CA ILE A 524 14.02 -24.35 15.97
C ILE A 524 12.94 -23.88 14.98
N ALA A 525 11.83 -23.35 15.49
CA ALA A 525 10.74 -22.85 14.63
C ALA A 525 11.17 -21.64 13.79
N ASP A 526 11.98 -20.74 14.36
CA ASP A 526 12.52 -19.57 13.64
C ASP A 526 13.51 -20.01 12.56
N THR A 527 14.43 -20.91 12.91
CA THR A 527 15.41 -21.45 11.95
C THR A 527 14.74 -22.21 10.82
N ALA A 528 13.66 -22.97 11.09
CA ALA A 528 12.87 -23.66 10.07
C ALA A 528 12.23 -22.67 9.07
N ARG A 529 11.72 -21.53 9.57
CA ARG A 529 11.15 -20.47 8.69
C ARG A 529 12.23 -19.84 7.82
N LYS A 530 13.40 -19.52 8.39
CA LYS A 530 14.53 -18.97 7.65
C LYS A 530 15.06 -19.96 6.60
N LEU A 531 15.10 -21.24 6.94
CA LEU A 531 15.50 -22.33 6.03
C LEU A 531 14.55 -22.41 4.83
N MET A 532 13.25 -22.41 5.04
CA MET A 532 12.26 -22.37 3.95
C MET A 532 12.45 -21.15 3.04
N ALA A 533 12.71 -19.98 3.61
CA ALA A 533 12.96 -18.76 2.83
C ALA A 533 14.26 -18.87 2.01
N ALA A 534 15.34 -19.41 2.57
CA ALA A 534 16.59 -19.63 1.86
C ALA A 534 16.46 -20.65 0.72
N GLU A 535 15.69 -21.73 0.93
CA GLU A 535 15.34 -22.71 -0.11
C GLU A 535 14.56 -22.08 -1.26
N GLN A 536 13.56 -21.23 -0.96
CA GLN A 536 12.79 -20.51 -1.97
C GLN A 536 13.66 -19.56 -2.79
N ASN A 537 14.62 -18.89 -2.14
CA ASN A 537 15.57 -17.97 -2.78
C ASN A 537 16.71 -18.70 -3.50
N LYS A 538 16.77 -20.06 -3.42
CA LYS A 538 17.84 -20.90 -3.99
C LYS A 538 19.24 -20.55 -3.48
N ASP A 539 19.34 -20.00 -2.29
CA ASP A 539 20.61 -19.72 -1.62
C ASP A 539 21.14 -21.00 -0.96
N LYS A 540 22.03 -21.71 -1.66
CA LYS A 540 22.56 -23.00 -1.21
C LYS A 540 23.42 -22.89 0.03
N GLU A 541 24.25 -21.85 0.13
CA GLU A 541 25.16 -21.67 1.26
C GLU A 541 24.39 -21.40 2.55
N GLU A 542 23.43 -20.49 2.49
CA GLU A 542 22.57 -20.17 3.63
C GLU A 542 21.63 -21.33 3.98
N THR A 543 21.15 -22.10 3.01
CA THR A 543 20.35 -23.30 3.23
C THR A 543 21.12 -24.36 4.01
N GLU A 544 22.38 -24.67 3.61
CA GLU A 544 23.23 -25.64 4.32
C GLU A 544 23.58 -25.16 5.72
N ARG A 545 23.89 -23.87 5.90
CA ARG A 545 24.19 -23.26 7.20
C ARG A 545 22.99 -23.36 8.16
N LEU A 546 21.79 -22.98 7.69
CA LEU A 546 20.57 -23.03 8.49
C LEU A 546 20.10 -24.47 8.80
N ALA A 547 20.29 -25.41 7.87
CA ALA A 547 20.00 -26.82 8.12
C ALA A 547 20.93 -27.40 9.20
N GLY A 548 22.22 -27.07 9.17
CA GLY A 548 23.16 -27.43 10.22
C GLY A 548 22.78 -26.87 11.59
N LEU A 549 22.40 -25.58 11.63
CA LEU A 549 21.94 -24.93 12.87
C LEU A 549 20.66 -25.58 13.40
N HIS A 550 19.68 -25.85 12.55
CA HIS A 550 18.43 -26.50 12.90
C HIS A 550 18.65 -27.87 13.57
N LEU A 551 19.51 -28.69 12.98
CA LEU A 551 19.90 -30.00 13.52
C LEU A 551 20.59 -29.89 14.89
N SER A 552 21.48 -28.93 15.05
CA SER A 552 22.20 -28.64 16.29
C SER A 552 21.23 -28.26 17.40
N LEU A 553 20.33 -27.34 17.15
CA LEU A 553 19.29 -26.91 18.11
C LEU A 553 18.36 -28.05 18.50
N ALA A 554 17.97 -28.91 17.56
CA ALA A 554 17.12 -30.07 17.83
C ALA A 554 17.83 -31.10 18.75
N ARG A 555 19.13 -31.30 18.58
CA ARG A 555 19.93 -32.17 19.46
C ARG A 555 20.03 -31.60 20.87
N MET A 556 20.30 -30.31 21.01
CA MET A 556 20.36 -29.64 22.31
C MET A 556 19.01 -29.73 23.05
N LYS A 557 17.91 -29.51 22.34
CA LYS A 557 16.55 -29.69 22.93
C LYS A 557 16.33 -31.10 23.44
N LEU A 558 16.69 -32.12 22.66
CA LEU A 558 16.52 -33.53 23.05
C LEU A 558 17.33 -33.88 24.32
N GLU A 559 18.53 -33.30 24.45
CA GLU A 559 19.34 -33.52 25.68
C GLU A 559 18.69 -32.90 26.92
N ILE A 560 18.10 -31.71 26.78
CA ILE A 560 17.37 -31.06 27.86
C ILE A 560 16.11 -31.86 28.23
N GLU A 561 15.38 -32.36 27.25
CA GLU A 561 14.18 -33.19 27.49
C GLU A 561 14.51 -34.51 28.24
N LYS A 562 15.67 -35.10 27.95
CA LYS A 562 16.17 -36.27 28.72
C LYS A 562 16.44 -35.92 30.19
N ARG A 563 17.17 -34.82 30.44
CA ARG A 563 17.43 -34.33 31.81
C ARG A 563 16.15 -34.01 32.57
N LEU A 564 15.15 -33.40 31.86
CA LEU A 564 13.83 -33.14 32.44
C LEU A 564 13.10 -34.44 32.81
N ALA A 565 13.28 -35.52 32.04
CA ALA A 565 12.68 -36.82 32.35
C ALA A 565 13.33 -37.48 33.57
N GLU A 566 14.64 -37.31 33.73
CA GLU A 566 15.39 -37.81 34.92
C GLU A 566 14.99 -37.11 36.20
N LEU A 567 14.61 -35.83 36.16
CA LEU A 567 14.11 -35.07 37.31
C LEU A 567 12.63 -35.35 37.66
N LYS A 568 11.93 -36.19 36.89
CA LYS A 568 10.52 -36.58 37.14
C LYS A 568 10.39 -37.86 37.95
N VAL A 569 11.50 -38.57 38.24
CA VAL A 569 11.57 -39.78 39.04
C VAL A 569 11.93 -39.43 40.47
#